data_13629f3605aa70f1cece8051acc1c1b2
#
_entry.id   13629f3605aa70f1cece8051acc1c1b2
#
_cell.length_a   1.000
_cell.length_b   1.000
_cell.length_c   1.000
_cell.angle_alpha   90.00
_cell.angle_beta   90.00
_cell.angle_gamma   90.00
#
_symmetry.space_group_name_H-M   'P 1'
#
loop_
_entity.id
_entity.type
_entity.pdbx_description
1 polymer ?
#
loop_
_entity_poly.entity_id
_entity_poly.type
_entity_poly.pdbx_seq_one_letter_code
_entity_poly.pdbx_strand_id
1 'polypeptide(L)'
;LPGNVIYELIHNDRVIGGLNAASTNKAIEFYSQFVKGQLHKTNCRTAEMCKLTENSSRDVQIAFANELSLICDKAGINVWELIELANKHPRVNILQPGCGVGGHCIAVDPYFITAEYPTESKLIATARGINNYKSLWCAEKVKTAILEFELQNKRKPVVAMMGLAFKPNIDDLRESPSKNIVSRVIQICNNADILIVEPNVKEHNQFKLTEYKEAYGKADIVVMLTAHDQFKTLPYDEGKVILDFCGV
;
A
#
# COMPACT_ATOMS: atom_id res chain seq x y z
N LEU A 1 -7.50 -3.82 13.23
CA LEU A 1 -6.96 -4.59 12.11
C LEU A 1 -7.94 -5.70 11.75
N PRO A 2 -8.15 -6.04 10.47
CA PRO A 2 -8.96 -7.19 10.08
C PRO A 2 -8.53 -8.44 10.85
N GLY A 3 -9.50 -9.20 11.38
CA GLY A 3 -9.25 -10.37 12.23
C GLY A 3 -9.02 -10.09 13.72
N ASN A 4 -8.76 -8.83 14.11
CA ASN A 4 -8.43 -8.48 15.51
C ASN A 4 -9.33 -7.38 16.11
N VAL A 5 -10.46 -7.09 15.45
CA VAL A 5 -11.32 -5.91 15.77
C VAL A 5 -11.83 -5.95 17.20
N ILE A 6 -12.32 -7.10 17.68
CA ILE A 6 -12.89 -7.22 19.03
C ILE A 6 -11.80 -7.05 20.10
N TYR A 7 -10.63 -7.64 19.89
CA TYR A 7 -9.50 -7.47 20.81
C TYR A 7 -9.08 -5.99 20.89
N GLU A 8 -8.90 -5.33 19.75
CA GLU A 8 -8.51 -3.91 19.68
C GLU A 8 -9.60 -2.99 20.24
N LEU A 9 -10.88 -3.34 20.04
CA LEU A 9 -12.00 -2.61 20.60
C LEU A 9 -11.93 -2.58 22.13
N ILE A 10 -11.51 -3.68 22.75
CA ILE A 10 -11.48 -3.82 24.20
C ILE A 10 -10.17 -3.30 24.80
N HIS A 11 -9.02 -3.51 24.15
CA HIS A 11 -7.71 -3.35 24.79
C HIS A 11 -6.96 -2.08 24.40
N ASN A 12 -7.30 -1.46 23.26
CA ASN A 12 -6.63 -0.22 22.84
C ASN A 12 -7.12 0.98 23.63
N ASP A 13 -6.20 1.92 23.88
CA ASP A 13 -6.52 3.24 24.39
C ASP A 13 -7.50 3.97 23.47
N ARG A 14 -8.29 4.88 24.04
CA ARG A 14 -9.28 5.68 23.33
C ARG A 14 -9.13 7.16 23.61
N VAL A 15 -9.07 7.96 22.56
CA VAL A 15 -9.22 9.41 22.65
C VAL A 15 -10.71 9.74 22.53
N ILE A 16 -11.31 10.33 23.55
CA ILE A 16 -12.75 10.60 23.63
C ILE A 16 -12.97 12.10 23.81
N GLY A 17 -13.69 12.71 22.86
CA GLY A 17 -14.07 14.10 22.87
C GLY A 17 -15.50 14.31 22.41
N GLY A 18 -16.31 14.93 23.24
CA GLY A 18 -17.67 15.35 22.89
C GLY A 18 -17.75 16.84 22.60
N LEU A 19 -18.91 17.31 22.13
CA LEU A 19 -19.20 18.73 21.87
C LEU A 19 -19.14 19.60 23.14
N ASN A 20 -19.37 18.99 24.30
CA ASN A 20 -19.27 19.61 25.62
C ASN A 20 -18.86 18.59 26.68
N ALA A 21 -18.61 19.06 27.90
CA ALA A 21 -18.15 18.20 28.99
C ALA A 21 -19.15 17.09 29.34
N ALA A 22 -20.46 17.36 29.26
CA ALA A 22 -21.49 16.37 29.57
C ALA A 22 -21.49 15.23 28.56
N SER A 23 -21.41 15.53 27.25
CA SER A 23 -21.33 14.50 26.19
C SER A 23 -20.02 13.70 26.27
N THR A 24 -18.89 14.35 26.60
CA THR A 24 -17.62 13.66 26.80
C THR A 24 -17.72 12.67 27.99
N ASN A 25 -18.29 13.10 29.11
CA ASN A 25 -18.43 12.24 30.29
C ASN A 25 -19.34 11.04 30.03
N LYS A 26 -20.47 11.23 29.34
CA LYS A 26 -21.36 10.12 28.95
C LYS A 26 -20.67 9.13 28.03
N ALA A 27 -19.89 9.60 27.06
CA ALA A 27 -19.13 8.72 26.18
C ALA A 27 -18.07 7.90 26.97
N ILE A 28 -17.35 8.54 27.90
CA ILE A 28 -16.40 7.85 28.79
C ILE A 28 -17.12 6.78 29.63
N GLU A 29 -18.25 7.13 30.25
CA GLU A 29 -19.07 6.18 31.03
C GLU A 29 -19.47 4.97 30.19
N PHE A 30 -19.90 5.18 28.95
CA PHE A 30 -20.25 4.09 28.05
C PHE A 30 -19.05 3.20 27.70
N TYR A 31 -17.94 3.79 27.26
CA TYR A 31 -16.75 3.04 26.87
C TYR A 31 -16.06 2.35 28.05
N SER A 32 -16.13 2.89 29.27
CA SER A 32 -15.58 2.28 30.48
C SER A 32 -16.21 0.93 30.85
N GLN A 33 -17.38 0.60 30.30
CA GLN A 33 -18.04 -0.67 30.54
C GLN A 33 -17.31 -1.87 29.91
N PHE A 34 -16.56 -1.66 28.82
CA PHE A 34 -15.93 -2.76 28.09
C PHE A 34 -14.50 -2.48 27.64
N VAL A 35 -14.03 -1.22 27.60
CA VAL A 35 -12.65 -0.88 27.25
C VAL A 35 -11.74 -1.04 28.45
N LYS A 36 -10.67 -1.82 28.28
CA LYS A 36 -9.62 -2.05 29.28
C LYS A 36 -8.41 -1.12 29.08
N GLY A 37 -8.28 -0.51 27.92
CA GLY A 37 -7.29 0.53 27.64
C GLY A 37 -7.62 1.84 28.34
N GLN A 38 -6.71 2.82 28.28
CA GLN A 38 -6.93 4.15 28.89
C GLN A 38 -7.92 4.97 28.05
N LEU A 39 -8.78 5.72 28.75
CA LEU A 39 -9.75 6.63 28.12
C LEU A 39 -9.24 8.07 28.26
N HIS A 40 -8.62 8.59 27.20
CA HIS A 40 -8.04 9.94 27.16
C HIS A 40 -9.12 10.98 26.84
N LYS A 41 -9.42 11.82 27.83
CA LYS A 41 -10.45 12.87 27.71
C LYS A 41 -9.93 14.10 26.97
N THR A 42 -10.69 14.56 25.98
CA THR A 42 -10.42 15.82 25.25
C THR A 42 -11.72 16.46 24.74
N ASN A 43 -11.64 17.42 23.80
CA ASN A 43 -12.79 17.97 23.07
C ASN A 43 -12.95 17.26 21.70
N CYS A 44 -14.12 17.44 21.05
CA CYS A 44 -14.43 16.75 19.81
C CYS A 44 -13.45 17.09 18.67
N ARG A 45 -13.04 18.35 18.53
CA ARG A 45 -12.12 18.76 17.45
C ARG A 45 -10.75 18.11 17.60
N THR A 46 -10.22 18.07 18.84
CA THR A 46 -8.95 17.39 19.11
C THR A 46 -9.05 15.89 18.88
N ALA A 47 -10.14 15.25 19.32
CA ALA A 47 -10.35 13.80 19.11
C ALA A 47 -10.41 13.43 17.62
N GLU A 48 -11.13 14.22 16.83
CA GLU A 48 -11.20 14.06 15.37
C GLU A 48 -9.84 14.25 14.72
N MET A 49 -9.14 15.34 15.04
CA MET A 49 -7.82 15.64 14.49
C MET A 49 -6.79 14.58 14.87
N CYS A 50 -6.84 13.98 16.07
CA CYS A 50 -5.97 12.86 16.44
C CYS A 50 -6.08 11.73 15.42
N LYS A 51 -7.31 11.32 15.04
CA LYS A 51 -7.50 10.24 14.08
C LYS A 51 -6.97 10.59 12.69
N LEU A 52 -7.25 11.78 12.20
CA LEU A 52 -6.74 12.25 10.91
C LEU A 52 -5.21 12.35 10.89
N THR A 53 -4.62 12.80 12.02
CA THR A 53 -3.16 12.92 12.18
C THR A 53 -2.46 11.56 12.17
N GLU A 54 -3.00 10.55 12.87
CA GLU A 54 -2.44 9.19 12.87
C GLU A 54 -2.30 8.64 11.43
N ASN A 55 -3.36 8.76 10.64
CA ASN A 55 -3.38 8.27 9.27
C ASN A 55 -2.50 9.12 8.34
N SER A 56 -2.50 10.44 8.49
CA SER A 56 -1.63 11.34 7.72
C SER A 56 -0.15 11.14 8.05
N SER A 57 0.21 10.93 9.32
CA SER A 57 1.57 10.58 9.73
C SER A 57 2.03 9.27 9.07
N ARG A 58 1.14 8.26 9.04
CA ARG A 58 1.43 6.98 8.38
C ARG A 58 1.64 7.15 6.88
N ASP A 59 0.80 7.96 6.23
CA ASP A 59 0.90 8.28 4.80
C ASP A 59 2.21 8.99 4.44
N VAL A 60 2.62 9.97 5.24
CA VAL A 60 3.91 10.69 5.09
C VAL A 60 5.10 9.72 5.21
N GLN A 61 5.08 8.82 6.20
CA GLN A 61 6.15 7.82 6.38
C GLN A 61 6.25 6.85 5.20
N ILE A 62 5.11 6.43 4.64
CA ILE A 62 5.08 5.58 3.45
C ILE A 62 5.58 6.38 2.23
N ALA A 63 5.19 7.65 2.08
CA ALA A 63 5.66 8.50 1.00
C ALA A 63 7.18 8.64 1.01
N PHE A 64 7.79 8.82 2.18
CA PHE A 64 9.25 8.86 2.32
C PHE A 64 9.91 7.56 1.84
N ALA A 65 9.39 6.39 2.25
CA ALA A 65 9.89 5.10 1.80
C ALA A 65 9.72 4.91 0.28
N ASN A 66 8.58 5.31 -0.26
CA ASN A 66 8.30 5.27 -1.69
C ASN A 66 9.25 6.17 -2.48
N GLU A 67 9.50 7.40 -2.03
CA GLU A 67 10.46 8.32 -2.66
C GLU A 67 11.88 7.76 -2.63
N LEU A 68 12.32 7.18 -1.50
CA LEU A 68 13.60 6.47 -1.43
C LEU A 68 13.70 5.37 -2.48
N SER A 69 12.63 4.60 -2.71
CA SER A 69 12.64 3.55 -3.71
C SER A 69 12.81 4.07 -5.14
N LEU A 70 12.28 5.27 -5.45
CA LEU A 70 12.49 5.93 -6.75
C LEU A 70 13.94 6.39 -6.92
N ILE A 71 14.52 6.95 -5.86
CA ILE A 71 15.92 7.40 -5.83
C ILE A 71 16.86 6.19 -5.99
N CYS A 72 16.61 5.11 -5.24
CA CYS A 72 17.40 3.89 -5.27
C CYS A 72 17.37 3.22 -6.64
N ASP A 73 16.20 3.14 -7.27
CA ASP A 73 16.06 2.61 -8.64
C ASP A 73 16.96 3.38 -9.63
N LYS A 74 16.93 4.71 -9.56
CA LYS A 74 17.76 5.57 -10.43
C LYS A 74 19.26 5.45 -10.12
N ALA A 75 19.61 5.23 -8.85
CA ALA A 75 20.99 5.13 -8.36
C ALA A 75 21.58 3.71 -8.49
N GLY A 76 20.78 2.71 -8.86
CA GLY A 76 21.21 1.30 -8.88
C GLY A 76 21.46 0.72 -7.49
N ILE A 77 20.73 1.21 -6.47
CA ILE A 77 20.84 0.78 -5.06
C ILE A 77 19.65 -0.13 -4.71
N ASN A 78 19.90 -1.19 -3.96
CA ASN A 78 18.83 -2.01 -3.39
C ASN A 78 18.16 -1.26 -2.23
N VAL A 79 16.91 -0.84 -2.42
CA VAL A 79 16.17 -0.06 -1.42
C VAL A 79 15.87 -0.86 -0.14
N TRP A 80 15.67 -2.17 -0.26
CA TRP A 80 15.39 -3.04 0.88
C TRP A 80 16.59 -3.13 1.81
N GLU A 81 17.78 -3.37 1.25
CA GLU A 81 19.05 -3.36 1.98
C GLU A 81 19.33 -1.98 2.60
N LEU A 82 19.15 -0.91 1.83
CA LEU A 82 19.34 0.45 2.32
C LEU A 82 18.47 0.73 3.55
N ILE A 83 17.18 0.38 3.49
CA ILE A 83 16.24 0.61 4.60
C ILE A 83 16.60 -0.27 5.81
N GLU A 84 16.97 -1.52 5.58
CA GLU A 84 17.41 -2.41 6.67
C GLU A 84 18.63 -1.81 7.40
N LEU A 85 19.63 -1.36 6.67
CA LEU A 85 20.85 -0.78 7.24
C LEU A 85 20.57 0.57 7.92
N ALA A 86 19.79 1.44 7.31
CA ALA A 86 19.41 2.73 7.89
C ALA A 86 18.65 2.57 9.22
N ASN A 87 17.79 1.56 9.31
CA ASN A 87 17.02 1.24 10.51
C ASN A 87 17.87 0.63 11.66
N LYS A 88 19.17 0.32 11.43
CA LYS A 88 20.10 0.00 12.55
C LYS A 88 20.38 1.23 13.43
N HIS A 89 20.17 2.44 12.91
CA HIS A 89 20.31 3.65 13.70
C HIS A 89 19.14 3.76 14.71
N PRO A 90 19.39 3.95 16.02
CA PRO A 90 18.37 3.82 17.07
C PRO A 90 17.23 4.84 17.03
N ARG A 91 17.37 5.91 16.26
CA ARG A 91 16.35 6.96 16.09
C ARG A 91 15.70 6.96 14.71
N VAL A 92 15.94 5.92 13.90
CA VAL A 92 15.42 5.81 12.54
C VAL A 92 14.49 4.60 12.44
N ASN A 93 13.31 4.81 11.87
CA ASN A 93 12.34 3.74 11.60
C ASN A 93 11.64 4.02 10.27
N ILE A 94 12.31 3.71 9.17
CA ILE A 94 11.79 3.87 7.81
C ILE A 94 10.91 2.66 7.50
N LEU A 95 9.72 2.92 6.96
CA LEU A 95 8.79 1.88 6.53
C LEU A 95 9.26 1.25 5.21
N GLN A 96 8.66 0.10 4.88
CA GLN A 96 8.92 -0.53 3.59
C GLN A 96 8.15 0.19 2.47
N PRO A 97 8.77 0.42 1.30
CA PRO A 97 8.10 0.97 0.15
C PRO A 97 7.12 -0.05 -0.46
N GLY A 98 6.23 0.44 -1.32
CA GLY A 98 5.28 -0.39 -2.04
C GLY A 98 4.79 0.28 -3.32
N CYS A 99 3.67 -0.17 -3.84
CA CYS A 99 3.07 0.36 -5.07
C CYS A 99 2.35 1.72 -4.88
N GLY A 100 2.28 2.22 -3.67
CA GLY A 100 1.50 3.38 -3.25
C GLY A 100 0.71 3.09 -1.97
N VAL A 101 -0.32 3.88 -1.69
CA VAL A 101 -1.18 3.72 -0.50
C VAL A 101 -2.62 3.51 -0.92
N GLY A 102 -3.20 2.40 -0.47
CA GLY A 102 -4.59 2.03 -0.68
C GLY A 102 -5.38 1.91 0.62
N GLY A 103 -6.59 1.34 0.51
CA GLY A 103 -7.53 1.21 1.60
C GLY A 103 -8.38 2.47 1.80
N HIS A 104 -9.33 2.38 2.74
CA HIS A 104 -10.38 3.39 2.89
C HIS A 104 -10.08 4.46 3.97
N CYS A 105 -8.93 4.37 4.65
CA CYS A 105 -8.53 5.34 5.67
C CYS A 105 -7.27 6.12 5.25
N ILE A 106 -6.11 5.46 5.18
CA ILE A 106 -4.82 6.15 4.95
C ILE A 106 -4.81 6.85 3.57
N ALA A 107 -5.45 6.26 2.55
CA ALA A 107 -5.55 6.87 1.23
C ALA A 107 -6.48 8.09 1.17
N VAL A 108 -7.38 8.28 2.15
CA VAL A 108 -8.47 9.26 2.13
C VAL A 108 -8.32 10.34 3.20
N ASP A 109 -8.02 9.96 4.44
CA ASP A 109 -8.01 10.88 5.58
C ASP A 109 -7.08 12.10 5.43
N PRO A 110 -5.89 11.99 4.80
CA PRO A 110 -5.05 13.17 4.54
C PRO A 110 -5.74 14.26 3.72
N TYR A 111 -6.68 13.90 2.84
CA TYR A 111 -7.40 14.88 2.04
C TYR A 111 -8.35 15.77 2.88
N PHE A 112 -8.88 15.27 3.99
CA PHE A 112 -9.66 16.12 4.90
C PHE A 112 -8.81 17.25 5.48
N ILE A 113 -7.56 16.96 5.87
CA ILE A 113 -6.65 17.97 6.38
C ILE A 113 -6.24 18.94 5.26
N THR A 114 -5.90 18.42 4.07
CA THR A 114 -5.42 19.27 2.97
C THR A 114 -6.53 20.12 2.36
N ALA A 115 -7.76 19.69 2.40
CA ALA A 115 -8.92 20.47 1.95
C ALA A 115 -9.25 21.63 2.90
N GLU A 116 -9.19 21.40 4.22
CA GLU A 116 -9.49 22.41 5.24
C GLU A 116 -8.33 23.40 5.44
N TYR A 117 -7.07 22.94 5.34
CA TYR A 117 -5.87 23.72 5.61
C TYR A 117 -4.87 23.68 4.42
N PRO A 118 -5.23 24.20 3.22
CA PRO A 118 -4.43 24.02 2.01
C PRO A 118 -3.07 24.73 2.07
N THR A 119 -2.95 25.81 2.84
CA THR A 119 -1.71 26.58 2.97
C THR A 119 -0.73 26.00 4.00
N GLU A 120 -1.25 25.35 5.04
CA GLU A 120 -0.48 24.80 6.16
C GLU A 120 -0.08 23.33 5.95
N SER A 121 -0.84 22.57 5.15
CA SER A 121 -0.67 21.11 5.00
C SER A 121 0.25 20.68 3.84
N LYS A 122 1.24 21.50 3.49
CA LYS A 122 2.13 21.27 2.32
C LYS A 122 2.82 19.91 2.34
N LEU A 123 3.33 19.47 3.50
CA LEU A 123 3.98 18.17 3.64
C LEU A 123 3.01 17.03 3.38
N ILE A 124 1.82 17.10 3.96
CA ILE A 124 0.78 16.06 3.80
C ILE A 124 0.33 15.98 2.34
N ALA A 125 0.09 17.14 1.70
CA ALA A 125 -0.28 17.20 0.29
C ALA A 125 0.81 16.62 -0.63
N THR A 126 2.07 16.97 -0.37
CA THR A 126 3.22 16.44 -1.14
C THR A 126 3.35 14.93 -0.96
N ALA A 127 3.23 14.43 0.25
CA ALA A 127 3.28 13.00 0.54
C ALA A 127 2.18 12.22 -0.22
N ARG A 128 0.94 12.73 -0.25
CA ARG A 128 -0.14 12.16 -1.07
C ARG A 128 0.24 12.15 -2.56
N GLY A 129 0.83 13.24 -3.05
CA GLY A 129 1.33 13.33 -4.44
C GLY A 129 2.36 12.25 -4.75
N ILE A 130 3.32 12.02 -3.85
CA ILE A 130 4.36 10.97 -4.01
C ILE A 130 3.72 9.58 -4.03
N ASN A 131 2.82 9.27 -3.08
CA ASN A 131 2.15 7.98 -3.01
C ASN A 131 1.27 7.70 -4.25
N ASN A 132 0.60 8.71 -4.79
CA ASN A 132 -0.17 8.59 -6.03
C ASN A 132 0.76 8.41 -7.25
N TYR A 133 1.85 9.17 -7.33
CA TYR A 133 2.83 9.07 -8.40
C TYR A 133 3.51 7.70 -8.44
N LYS A 134 3.75 7.08 -7.27
CA LYS A 134 4.38 5.76 -7.19
C LYS A 134 3.64 4.70 -8.03
N SER A 135 2.32 4.69 -8.00
CA SER A 135 1.52 3.76 -8.82
C SER A 135 1.71 3.99 -10.32
N LEU A 136 1.75 5.24 -10.75
CA LEU A 136 2.01 5.59 -12.15
C LEU A 136 3.41 5.16 -12.57
N TRP A 137 4.40 5.43 -11.74
CA TRP A 137 5.78 5.03 -11.97
C TRP A 137 5.94 3.50 -12.10
N CYS A 138 5.28 2.72 -11.23
CA CYS A 138 5.29 1.26 -11.33
C CYS A 138 4.72 0.80 -12.69
N ALA A 139 3.61 1.38 -13.13
CA ALA A 139 3.01 1.02 -14.43
C ALA A 139 3.95 1.35 -15.62
N GLU A 140 4.64 2.49 -15.60
CA GLU A 140 5.62 2.86 -16.64
C GLU A 140 6.86 1.93 -16.60
N LYS A 141 7.32 1.48 -15.43
CA LYS A 141 8.39 0.47 -15.32
C LYS A 141 7.98 -0.86 -15.95
N VAL A 142 6.76 -1.33 -15.70
CA VAL A 142 6.24 -2.55 -16.33
C VAL A 142 6.20 -2.38 -17.86
N LYS A 143 5.69 -1.26 -18.35
CA LYS A 143 5.66 -0.96 -19.78
C LYS A 143 7.07 -0.97 -20.39
N THR A 144 8.04 -0.35 -19.74
CA THR A 144 9.44 -0.35 -20.20
C THR A 144 9.98 -1.77 -20.30
N ALA A 145 9.80 -2.61 -19.28
CA ALA A 145 10.23 -4.00 -19.31
C ALA A 145 9.57 -4.82 -20.44
N ILE A 146 8.28 -4.59 -20.71
CA ILE A 146 7.56 -5.23 -21.83
C ILE A 146 8.22 -4.84 -23.17
N LEU A 147 8.49 -3.55 -23.39
CA LEU A 147 9.11 -3.06 -24.63
C LEU A 147 10.55 -3.58 -24.80
N GLU A 148 11.33 -3.59 -23.74
CA GLU A 148 12.70 -4.11 -23.75
C GLU A 148 12.72 -5.61 -24.06
N PHE A 149 11.82 -6.39 -23.45
CA PHE A 149 11.66 -7.80 -23.72
C PHE A 149 11.28 -8.07 -25.18
N GLU A 150 10.30 -7.34 -25.71
CA GLU A 150 9.85 -7.48 -27.12
C GLU A 150 10.99 -7.13 -28.10
N LEU A 151 11.75 -6.09 -27.79
CA LEU A 151 12.90 -5.68 -28.60
C LEU A 151 13.99 -6.77 -28.65
N GLN A 152 14.29 -7.38 -27.51
CA GLN A 152 15.34 -8.40 -27.38
C GLN A 152 14.90 -9.75 -27.97
N ASN A 153 13.67 -10.18 -27.68
CA ASN A 153 13.21 -11.54 -27.97
C ASN A 153 12.37 -11.64 -29.27
N LYS A 154 12.00 -10.51 -29.90
CA LYS A 154 11.20 -10.42 -31.14
C LYS A 154 9.82 -11.13 -31.00
N ARG A 155 9.28 -11.21 -29.80
CA ARG A 155 7.95 -11.75 -29.50
C ARG A 155 7.33 -11.01 -28.33
N LYS A 156 6.01 -11.10 -28.20
CA LYS A 156 5.28 -10.58 -27.04
C LYS A 156 5.63 -11.36 -25.78
N PRO A 157 5.85 -10.67 -24.65
CA PRO A 157 6.02 -11.34 -23.36
C PRO A 157 4.67 -11.79 -22.77
N VAL A 158 4.73 -12.82 -21.96
CA VAL A 158 3.70 -13.15 -20.96
C VAL A 158 4.08 -12.48 -19.65
N VAL A 159 3.17 -11.65 -19.11
CA VAL A 159 3.40 -10.85 -17.91
C VAL A 159 2.49 -11.32 -16.78
N ALA A 160 3.05 -11.79 -15.67
CA ALA A 160 2.29 -12.12 -14.47
C ALA A 160 2.23 -10.92 -13.53
N MET A 161 1.04 -10.37 -13.31
CA MET A 161 0.78 -9.28 -12.36
C MET A 161 0.34 -9.89 -11.02
N MET A 162 1.26 -9.91 -10.02
CA MET A 162 1.13 -10.70 -8.81
C MET A 162 0.60 -9.85 -7.64
N GLY A 163 -0.69 -10.00 -7.34
CA GLY A 163 -1.41 -9.34 -6.25
C GLY A 163 -2.22 -8.13 -6.69
N LEU A 164 -3.48 -8.07 -6.23
CA LEU A 164 -4.41 -6.97 -6.45
C LEU A 164 -4.82 -6.26 -5.15
N ALA A 165 -4.67 -6.92 -3.99
CA ALA A 165 -5.05 -6.35 -2.71
C ALA A 165 -4.16 -5.15 -2.33
N PHE A 166 -4.71 -4.21 -1.56
CA PHE A 166 -3.92 -3.05 -1.12
C PHE A 166 -2.93 -3.39 0.02
N LYS A 167 -3.03 -4.58 0.59
CA LYS A 167 -2.20 -5.05 1.70
C LYS A 167 -2.00 -6.58 1.59
N PRO A 168 -0.84 -7.10 2.06
CA PRO A 168 -0.61 -8.55 2.07
C PRO A 168 -1.65 -9.35 2.86
N ASN A 169 -1.97 -10.54 2.37
CA ASN A 169 -2.77 -11.58 3.05
C ASN A 169 -4.20 -11.16 3.41
N ILE A 170 -4.80 -10.27 2.61
CA ILE A 170 -6.21 -9.89 2.71
C ILE A 170 -6.89 -9.97 1.34
N ASP A 171 -8.21 -9.95 1.33
CA ASP A 171 -9.09 -9.96 0.14
C ASP A 171 -9.67 -8.57 -0.21
N ASP A 172 -9.18 -7.49 0.43
CA ASP A 172 -9.69 -6.14 0.22
C ASP A 172 -8.96 -5.42 -0.91
N LEU A 173 -9.71 -5.09 -1.96
CA LEU A 173 -9.22 -4.42 -3.18
C LEU A 173 -9.60 -2.94 -3.26
N ARG A 174 -10.17 -2.36 -2.18
CA ARG A 174 -10.62 -0.95 -2.18
C ARG A 174 -9.43 0.00 -2.27
N GLU A 175 -9.53 0.96 -3.19
CA GLU A 175 -8.48 1.95 -3.46
C GLU A 175 -7.07 1.31 -3.62
N SER A 176 -7.01 0.06 -4.13
CA SER A 176 -5.74 -0.65 -4.26
C SER A 176 -4.85 -0.03 -5.34
N PRO A 177 -3.62 0.38 -4.99
CA PRO A 177 -2.61 0.80 -5.96
C PRO A 177 -2.28 -0.31 -6.95
N SER A 178 -2.18 -1.57 -6.48
CA SER A 178 -1.88 -2.74 -7.30
C SER A 178 -2.94 -2.95 -8.38
N LYS A 179 -4.22 -2.86 -8.01
CA LYS A 179 -5.33 -2.93 -8.99
C LYS A 179 -5.27 -1.79 -10.01
N ASN A 180 -4.94 -0.57 -9.57
CA ASN A 180 -4.81 0.59 -10.46
C ASN A 180 -3.65 0.41 -11.43
N ILE A 181 -2.51 -0.13 -11.00
CA ILE A 181 -1.36 -0.46 -11.86
C ILE A 181 -1.77 -1.48 -12.91
N VAL A 182 -2.42 -2.58 -12.52
CA VAL A 182 -2.92 -3.61 -13.46
C VAL A 182 -3.84 -2.99 -14.50
N SER A 183 -4.84 -2.21 -14.08
CA SER A 183 -5.76 -1.53 -14.99
C SER A 183 -5.02 -0.60 -15.96
N ARG A 184 -4.03 0.14 -15.47
CA ARG A 184 -3.23 1.06 -16.29
C ARG A 184 -2.36 0.30 -17.29
N VAL A 185 -1.67 -0.76 -16.87
CA VAL A 185 -0.84 -1.59 -17.76
C VAL A 185 -1.68 -2.21 -18.88
N ILE A 186 -2.87 -2.74 -18.58
CA ILE A 186 -3.79 -3.25 -19.61
C ILE A 186 -4.16 -2.18 -20.63
N GLN A 187 -4.38 -0.94 -20.20
CA GLN A 187 -4.75 0.16 -21.09
C GLN A 187 -3.61 0.62 -21.99
N ILE A 188 -2.37 0.61 -21.51
CA ILE A 188 -1.21 1.19 -22.23
C ILE A 188 -0.34 0.13 -22.93
N CYS A 189 -0.52 -1.16 -22.66
CA CYS A 189 0.29 -2.25 -23.21
C CYS A 189 -0.59 -3.23 -24.00
N ASN A 190 -0.65 -3.05 -25.32
CA ASN A 190 -1.36 -3.96 -26.22
C ASN A 190 -0.48 -5.09 -26.79
N ASN A 191 0.79 -5.11 -26.39
CA ASN A 191 1.86 -5.96 -26.90
C ASN A 191 2.35 -6.98 -25.88
N ALA A 192 1.51 -7.36 -24.92
CA ALA A 192 1.80 -8.37 -23.90
C ALA A 192 0.57 -9.21 -23.59
N ASP A 193 0.77 -10.46 -23.20
CA ASP A 193 -0.27 -11.34 -22.65
C ASP A 193 -0.22 -11.21 -21.11
N ILE A 194 -1.25 -10.58 -20.53
CA ILE A 194 -1.26 -10.25 -19.10
C ILE A 194 -2.05 -11.30 -18.32
N LEU A 195 -1.39 -11.98 -17.39
CA LEU A 195 -1.95 -12.89 -16.41
C LEU A 195 -2.11 -12.16 -15.07
N ILE A 196 -3.33 -12.13 -14.56
CA ILE A 196 -3.66 -11.38 -13.33
C ILE A 196 -3.86 -12.37 -12.19
N VAL A 197 -3.19 -12.11 -11.08
CA VAL A 197 -3.14 -13.01 -9.92
C VAL A 197 -3.61 -12.29 -8.66
N GLU A 198 -4.56 -12.92 -7.96
CA GLU A 198 -4.93 -12.54 -6.58
C GLU A 198 -5.34 -13.81 -5.81
N PRO A 199 -4.46 -14.36 -4.95
CA PRO A 199 -4.72 -15.66 -4.33
C PRO A 199 -5.81 -15.63 -3.26
N ASN A 200 -6.14 -14.45 -2.71
CA ASN A 200 -7.12 -14.31 -1.63
C ASN A 200 -8.53 -13.98 -2.13
N VAL A 201 -8.72 -13.82 -3.45
CA VAL A 201 -10.02 -13.53 -4.08
C VAL A 201 -10.34 -14.61 -5.09
N LYS A 202 -11.52 -15.22 -5.00
CA LYS A 202 -11.95 -16.30 -5.91
C LYS A 202 -12.31 -15.79 -7.30
N GLU A 203 -12.98 -14.66 -7.38
CA GLU A 203 -13.50 -14.07 -8.62
C GLU A 203 -13.39 -12.56 -8.59
N HIS A 204 -13.20 -11.91 -9.74
CA HIS A 204 -13.18 -10.48 -9.89
C HIS A 204 -14.02 -10.03 -11.09
N ASN A 205 -14.81 -8.98 -10.94
CA ASN A 205 -15.79 -8.53 -11.95
C ASN A 205 -15.15 -8.05 -13.27
N GLN A 206 -13.92 -7.54 -13.20
CA GLN A 206 -13.24 -6.90 -14.34
C GLN A 206 -12.09 -7.75 -14.88
N PHE A 207 -11.51 -8.63 -14.05
CA PHE A 207 -10.31 -9.40 -14.39
C PHE A 207 -10.55 -10.89 -14.28
N LYS A 208 -10.08 -11.64 -15.30
CA LYS A 208 -9.97 -13.08 -15.20
C LYS A 208 -8.72 -13.40 -14.38
N LEU A 209 -8.92 -14.00 -13.21
CA LEU A 209 -7.81 -14.38 -12.35
C LEU A 209 -7.17 -15.69 -12.80
N THR A 210 -5.86 -15.79 -12.64
CA THR A 210 -5.04 -16.97 -12.92
C THR A 210 -4.43 -17.44 -11.60
N GLU A 211 -4.27 -18.76 -11.44
CA GLU A 211 -3.58 -19.33 -10.28
C GLU A 211 -2.11 -18.89 -10.26
N TYR A 212 -1.57 -18.57 -9.07
CA TYR A 212 -0.27 -17.90 -8.96
C TYR A 212 0.92 -18.73 -9.44
N LYS A 213 0.91 -20.07 -9.24
CA LYS A 213 1.98 -20.95 -9.74
C LYS A 213 1.90 -21.12 -11.25
N GLU A 214 0.68 -21.21 -11.78
CA GLU A 214 0.43 -21.29 -13.22
C GLU A 214 0.91 -19.99 -13.90
N ALA A 215 0.52 -18.84 -13.37
CA ALA A 215 0.91 -17.54 -13.90
C ALA A 215 2.44 -17.36 -13.84
N TYR A 216 3.05 -17.68 -12.70
CA TYR A 216 4.51 -17.63 -12.53
C TYR A 216 5.23 -18.54 -13.53
N GLY A 217 4.77 -19.79 -13.68
CA GLY A 217 5.39 -20.76 -14.60
C GLY A 217 5.36 -20.32 -16.06
N LYS A 218 4.28 -19.64 -16.49
CA LYS A 218 4.10 -19.18 -17.88
C LYS A 218 4.77 -17.83 -18.18
N ALA A 219 5.02 -17.03 -17.16
CA ALA A 219 5.47 -15.64 -17.33
C ALA A 219 6.92 -15.52 -17.77
N ASP A 220 7.17 -14.61 -18.69
CA ASP A 220 8.50 -14.07 -19.01
C ASP A 220 8.86 -12.91 -18.06
N ILE A 221 7.86 -12.10 -17.70
CA ILE A 221 8.00 -10.96 -16.79
C ILE A 221 7.07 -11.19 -15.59
N VAL A 222 7.62 -11.13 -14.38
CA VAL A 222 6.88 -11.27 -13.13
C VAL A 222 6.90 -9.94 -12.40
N VAL A 223 5.72 -9.41 -12.09
CA VAL A 223 5.54 -8.11 -11.42
C VAL A 223 4.94 -8.33 -10.05
N MET A 224 5.74 -8.20 -8.99
CA MET A 224 5.30 -8.34 -7.61
C MET A 224 4.70 -7.02 -7.12
N LEU A 225 3.37 -6.98 -6.94
CA LEU A 225 2.62 -5.79 -6.57
C LEU A 225 2.16 -5.80 -5.12
N THR A 226 1.90 -6.99 -4.56
CA THR A 226 1.48 -7.17 -3.17
C THR A 226 2.21 -8.38 -2.58
N ALA A 227 2.88 -8.20 -1.44
CA ALA A 227 3.74 -9.22 -0.83
C ALA A 227 2.93 -10.30 -0.08
N HIS A 228 2.08 -11.05 -0.78
CA HIS A 228 1.37 -12.20 -0.21
C HIS A 228 2.35 -13.32 0.16
N ASP A 229 2.11 -14.02 1.26
CA ASP A 229 2.99 -15.10 1.73
C ASP A 229 3.11 -16.25 0.73
N GLN A 230 2.06 -16.48 -0.08
CA GLN A 230 2.09 -17.46 -1.17
C GLN A 230 3.21 -17.18 -2.19
N PHE A 231 3.51 -15.91 -2.46
CA PHE A 231 4.52 -15.52 -3.45
C PHE A 231 5.94 -15.74 -2.95
N LYS A 232 6.18 -15.67 -1.65
CA LYS A 232 7.48 -15.96 -1.02
C LYS A 232 7.94 -17.41 -1.20
N THR A 233 7.02 -18.29 -1.58
CA THR A 233 7.31 -19.72 -1.84
C THR A 233 7.70 -20.01 -3.28
N LEU A 234 7.64 -19.01 -4.16
CA LEU A 234 8.00 -19.17 -5.57
C LEU A 234 9.51 -19.29 -5.71
N PRO A 235 10.01 -20.21 -6.58
CA PRO A 235 11.45 -20.36 -6.80
C PRO A 235 12.00 -19.12 -7.51
N TYR A 236 13.26 -18.77 -7.21
CA TYR A 236 13.96 -17.78 -8.01
C TYR A 236 14.30 -18.38 -9.38
N ASP A 237 14.04 -17.66 -10.47
CA ASP A 237 14.28 -18.11 -11.85
C ASP A 237 15.02 -16.99 -12.61
N GLU A 238 16.32 -17.21 -12.91
CA GLU A 238 17.16 -16.27 -13.64
C GLU A 238 16.71 -16.03 -15.09
N GLY A 239 15.88 -16.91 -15.64
CA GLY A 239 15.31 -16.76 -16.98
C GLY A 239 14.17 -15.74 -17.08
N LYS A 240 13.70 -15.22 -15.96
CA LYS A 240 12.58 -14.29 -15.89
C LYS A 240 13.02 -12.86 -15.53
N VAL A 241 12.35 -11.88 -16.11
CA VAL A 241 12.46 -10.49 -15.65
C VAL A 241 11.56 -10.31 -14.43
N ILE A 242 12.14 -10.02 -13.27
CA ILE A 242 11.38 -9.81 -12.03
C ILE A 242 11.38 -8.33 -11.66
N LEU A 243 10.20 -7.73 -11.58
CA LEU A 243 9.97 -6.39 -11.08
C LEU A 243 9.32 -6.50 -9.69
N ASP A 244 10.12 -6.36 -8.65
CA ASP A 244 9.64 -6.39 -7.27
C ASP A 244 9.41 -4.98 -6.73
N PHE A 245 8.13 -4.63 -6.52
CA PHE A 245 7.74 -3.34 -5.96
C PHE A 245 7.31 -3.43 -4.49
N CYS A 246 7.33 -4.61 -3.88
CA CYS A 246 6.77 -4.83 -2.54
C CYS A 246 7.64 -5.65 -1.57
N GLY A 247 8.81 -6.14 -2.01
CA GLY A 247 9.77 -6.87 -1.17
C GLY A 247 9.38 -8.33 -0.91
N VAL A 248 9.21 -9.10 -1.98
CA VAL A 248 8.89 -10.55 -1.92
C VAL A 248 10.18 -11.38 -1.98
#